data_249745573d7609350ddc240419186bb0
#
_entry.id   249745573d7609350ddc240419186bb0
#
_cell.length_a   1.000
_cell.length_b   1.000
_cell.length_c   1.000
_cell.angle_alpha   90.00
_cell.angle_beta   90.00
_cell.angle_gamma   90.00
#
_symmetry.space_group_name_H-M   'P 1'
#
loop_
_entity.id
_entity.type
_entity.pdbx_description
1 polymer ?
#
loop_
_entity_poly.entity_id
_entity_poly.type
_entity_poly.pdbx_seq_one_letter_code
_entity_poly.pdbx_strand_id
1 'polypeptide(L)'
;NNSHWLHFTLPYVALTSKGFFDTGLKYLSTPQGYVFLFCSYLCHMENTPHKAGFVNIIGNPNVGKSTLMNAFVGERLSIITSKAQTTRHRILGIVNGDDFQMLLSDTPGIIKPAYQLQESMMDFVKSAFDDADVLLYIVELGEKELKDEAFFSKITNSKIPVLLLINKIDKGDETSLKESMTLWQEKVPNAEIFAISALENFGVSEVFKRIIDLLPQSPAFYPKDQLTDKPERFFVNETIREKILMHYKKEIPYSVEIETEEFFEDEDIIRIRAVIMVERDSQKGIIIGHKGEAIKRIGVESRKDLEKFFGKQIHLETYVKVNKNWRNSDRQLRRFGYNG
;
A
#
# COMPACT_ATOMS: atom_id res chain seq x y z
N ASN A 1 -9.03 26.67 47.95
CA ASN A 1 -8.69 25.52 48.78
C ASN A 1 -9.51 24.30 48.44
N ASN A 2 -9.37 23.74 47.28
CA ASN A 2 -10.01 22.45 46.92
C ASN A 2 -8.99 21.62 46.14
N SER A 3 -8.44 20.63 46.80
CA SER A 3 -7.66 19.55 46.24
C SER A 3 -8.61 18.47 45.73
N HIS A 4 -8.69 18.28 44.42
CA HIS A 4 -9.38 17.14 43.80
C HIS A 4 -8.42 15.96 43.74
N TRP A 5 -8.75 14.90 44.46
CA TRP A 5 -8.13 13.58 44.37
C TRP A 5 -8.88 12.76 43.31
N LEU A 6 -8.18 12.35 42.27
CA LEU A 6 -8.67 11.35 41.30
C LEU A 6 -8.47 9.96 41.89
N HIS A 7 -9.58 9.26 42.18
CA HIS A 7 -9.59 7.85 42.54
C HIS A 7 -9.47 6.99 41.26
N PHE A 8 -8.32 6.33 41.09
CA PHE A 8 -8.20 5.19 40.20
C PHE A 8 -8.50 3.92 40.96
N THR A 9 -9.61 3.27 40.67
CA THR A 9 -9.94 1.92 41.15
C THR A 9 -9.30 0.89 40.23
N LEU A 10 -8.24 0.22 40.71
CA LEU A 10 -7.71 -0.99 40.09
C LEU A 10 -8.50 -2.21 40.58
N PRO A 11 -8.75 -3.24 39.73
CA PRO A 11 -9.48 -4.43 40.14
C PRO A 11 -8.66 -5.27 41.13
N TYR A 12 -9.35 -5.72 42.18
CA TYR A 12 -8.84 -6.65 43.20
C TYR A 12 -8.61 -8.04 42.59
N VAL A 13 -7.37 -8.49 42.52
CA VAL A 13 -7.04 -9.88 42.22
C VAL A 13 -6.81 -10.60 43.55
N ALA A 14 -7.71 -11.48 43.92
CA ALA A 14 -7.57 -12.36 45.10
C ALA A 14 -6.50 -13.44 44.84
N LEU A 15 -5.39 -13.37 45.56
CA LEU A 15 -4.35 -14.40 45.56
C LEU A 15 -4.72 -15.50 46.59
N THR A 16 -5.07 -16.69 46.12
CA THR A 16 -5.15 -17.88 46.94
C THR A 16 -3.76 -18.49 47.11
N SER A 17 -3.43 -18.80 48.36
CA SER A 17 -2.16 -19.40 48.79
C SER A 17 -1.96 -20.80 48.23
N LYS A 18 -1.09 -20.99 47.22
CA LYS A 18 -0.23 -22.16 47.01
C LYS A 18 0.65 -21.95 45.77
N GLY A 19 1.98 -21.92 45.99
CA GLY A 19 2.99 -21.98 44.95
C GLY A 19 3.99 -20.85 45.01
N PHE A 20 5.01 -20.93 45.85
CA PHE A 20 6.19 -20.06 45.80
C PHE A 20 7.09 -20.54 44.67
N PHE A 21 7.28 -19.67 43.67
CA PHE A 21 8.43 -19.72 42.79
C PHE A 21 9.35 -18.55 43.13
N ASP A 22 10.63 -18.84 43.18
CA ASP A 22 11.73 -17.95 43.58
C ASP A 22 11.90 -16.82 42.56
N THR A 23 11.24 -15.69 42.80
CA THR A 23 11.42 -14.47 42.07
C THR A 23 11.97 -13.41 43.04
N GLY A 24 13.14 -12.89 42.73
CA GLY A 24 13.86 -11.90 43.53
C GLY A 24 13.04 -10.65 43.86
N LEU A 25 12.22 -10.73 44.89
CA LEU A 25 11.44 -9.64 45.47
C LEU A 25 12.32 -8.90 46.50
N LYS A 26 12.66 -7.64 46.23
CA LYS A 26 13.24 -6.78 47.24
C LYS A 26 12.15 -5.99 47.97
N TYR A 27 12.07 -6.17 49.28
CA TYR A 27 11.16 -5.45 50.15
C TYR A 27 11.85 -4.16 50.67
N LEU A 28 11.15 -3.05 50.52
CA LEU A 28 11.53 -1.81 51.23
C LEU A 28 10.45 -1.49 52.27
N SER A 29 10.82 -1.45 53.56
CA SER A 29 9.93 -1.05 54.64
C SER A 29 9.99 0.46 54.85
N THR A 30 8.84 1.10 54.95
CA THR A 30 8.73 2.55 55.36
C THR A 30 8.26 2.61 56.82
N PRO A 31 8.56 3.74 57.53
CA PRO A 31 8.20 3.89 58.96
C PRO A 31 6.70 3.88 59.27
N GLN A 32 5.83 3.83 58.28
CA GLN A 32 4.36 3.88 58.40
C GLN A 32 3.66 2.55 58.08
N GLY A 33 4.43 1.43 57.94
CA GLY A 33 3.86 0.08 57.80
C GLY A 33 3.27 -0.26 56.44
N TYR A 34 3.47 0.54 55.39
CA TYR A 34 3.02 0.23 54.05
C TYR A 34 4.13 -0.49 53.26
N VAL A 35 3.84 -1.69 52.81
CA VAL A 35 4.76 -2.44 51.95
C VAL A 35 4.42 -2.12 50.49
N PHE A 36 5.29 -1.38 49.83
CA PHE A 36 5.21 -1.21 48.37
C PHE A 36 5.96 -2.37 47.70
N LEU A 37 5.20 -3.24 47.06
CA LEU A 37 5.74 -4.25 46.15
C LEU A 37 6.15 -3.56 44.85
N PHE A 38 7.43 -3.22 44.72
CA PHE A 38 8.00 -2.88 43.41
C PHE A 38 8.21 -4.18 42.65
N CYS A 39 7.30 -4.49 41.74
CA CYS A 39 7.45 -5.62 40.84
C CYS A 39 8.55 -5.29 39.84
N SER A 40 9.73 -5.90 39.98
CA SER A 40 10.82 -5.82 39.00
C SER A 40 10.51 -6.59 37.70
N TYR A 41 9.24 -6.83 37.42
CA TYR A 41 8.77 -7.47 36.17
C TYR A 41 8.92 -6.58 34.93
N LEU A 42 9.41 -5.34 35.09
CA LEU A 42 9.64 -4.41 33.97
C LEU A 42 11.03 -4.51 33.35
N CYS A 43 11.86 -5.46 33.72
CA CYS A 43 13.26 -5.49 33.29
C CYS A 43 13.75 -6.77 32.62
N HIS A 44 12.90 -7.60 32.08
CA HIS A 44 13.33 -8.66 31.15
C HIS A 44 12.27 -8.95 30.10
N MET A 45 11.70 -7.92 29.50
CA MET A 45 11.44 -8.00 28.07
C MET A 45 12.83 -7.83 27.43
N GLU A 46 13.35 -8.87 26.83
CA GLU A 46 14.38 -8.71 25.81
C GLU A 46 13.77 -7.75 24.81
N ASN A 47 14.15 -6.47 24.93
CA ASN A 47 13.76 -5.41 24.02
C ASN A 47 14.57 -5.68 22.74
N THR A 48 14.12 -6.62 21.92
CA THR A 48 14.46 -6.59 20.51
C THR A 48 13.92 -5.25 20.05
N PRO A 49 14.81 -4.32 19.67
CA PRO A 49 14.37 -2.96 19.35
C PRO A 49 13.41 -3.06 18.16
N HIS A 50 12.16 -2.67 18.40
CA HIS A 50 11.15 -2.64 17.34
C HIS A 50 11.64 -1.75 16.20
N LYS A 51 11.49 -2.20 14.96
CA LYS A 51 11.85 -1.47 13.76
C LYS A 51 10.60 -1.06 13.01
N ALA A 52 10.53 0.18 12.56
CA ALA A 52 9.44 0.60 11.69
C ALA A 52 9.93 1.68 10.72
N GLY A 53 9.42 1.63 9.48
CA GLY A 53 9.81 2.62 8.47
C GLY A 53 9.03 2.50 7.18
N PHE A 54 9.16 3.55 6.36
CA PHE A 54 8.53 3.66 5.06
C PHE A 54 9.40 3.04 3.97
N VAL A 55 8.82 2.11 3.24
CA VAL A 55 9.46 1.37 2.14
C VAL A 55 8.73 1.70 0.86
N ASN A 56 9.28 2.57 0.06
CA ASN A 56 8.60 3.11 -1.10
C ASN A 56 9.03 2.44 -2.40
N ILE A 57 8.04 1.99 -3.17
CA ILE A 57 8.25 1.21 -4.39
C ILE A 57 8.11 2.15 -5.60
N ILE A 58 9.18 2.28 -6.38
CA ILE A 58 9.23 3.16 -7.55
C ILE A 58 9.73 2.40 -8.78
N GLY A 59 9.47 2.94 -9.95
CA GLY A 59 9.89 2.39 -11.24
C GLY A 59 8.96 2.76 -12.37
N ASN A 60 9.31 2.37 -13.58
CA ASN A 60 8.49 2.59 -14.78
C ASN A 60 7.09 1.92 -14.66
N PRO A 61 6.11 2.30 -15.48
CA PRO A 61 4.83 1.59 -15.54
C PRO A 61 5.01 0.11 -15.89
N ASN A 62 4.19 -0.75 -15.29
CA ASN A 62 4.08 -2.19 -15.57
C ASN A 62 5.32 -3.06 -15.20
N VAL A 63 6.29 -2.54 -14.49
CA VAL A 63 7.46 -3.31 -14.02
C VAL A 63 7.14 -4.30 -12.89
N GLY A 64 5.93 -4.24 -12.30
CA GLY A 64 5.46 -5.18 -11.27
C GLY A 64 5.42 -4.63 -9.85
N LYS A 65 5.39 -3.30 -9.66
CA LYS A 65 5.31 -2.64 -8.34
C LYS A 65 4.14 -3.16 -7.49
N SER A 66 2.92 -3.06 -8.02
CA SER A 66 1.69 -3.50 -7.34
C SER A 66 1.67 -5.01 -7.09
N THR A 67 2.28 -5.81 -7.98
CA THR A 67 2.41 -7.26 -7.77
C THR A 67 3.30 -7.56 -6.59
N LEU A 68 4.45 -6.88 -6.48
CA LEU A 68 5.37 -7.04 -5.37
C LEU A 68 4.74 -6.57 -4.04
N MET A 69 4.06 -5.43 -4.05
CA MET A 69 3.35 -4.93 -2.86
C MET A 69 2.33 -5.96 -2.35
N ASN A 70 1.47 -6.48 -3.23
CA ASN A 70 0.48 -7.48 -2.85
C ASN A 70 1.14 -8.77 -2.34
N ALA A 71 2.29 -9.17 -2.91
CA ALA A 71 3.05 -10.33 -2.44
C ALA A 71 3.63 -10.12 -1.01
N PHE A 72 4.11 -8.93 -0.69
CA PHE A 72 4.61 -8.59 0.64
C PHE A 72 3.50 -8.47 1.69
N VAL A 73 2.37 -7.87 1.33
CA VAL A 73 1.24 -7.69 2.25
C VAL A 73 0.49 -9.01 2.47
N GLY A 74 0.51 -9.91 1.49
CA GLY A 74 -0.26 -11.15 1.50
C GLY A 74 -1.74 -10.97 1.12
N GLU A 75 -2.14 -9.73 0.83
CA GLU A 75 -3.50 -9.35 0.46
C GLU A 75 -3.52 -8.47 -0.81
N ARG A 76 -4.66 -8.46 -1.51
CA ARG A 76 -4.80 -7.70 -2.74
C ARG A 76 -5.22 -6.26 -2.47
N LEU A 77 -4.28 -5.40 -2.12
CA LEU A 77 -4.52 -3.97 -1.88
C LEU A 77 -4.44 -3.14 -3.17
N SER A 78 -3.53 -3.47 -4.07
CA SER A 78 -3.35 -2.77 -5.34
C SER A 78 -3.90 -3.61 -6.50
N ILE A 79 -4.58 -2.95 -7.43
CA ILE A 79 -5.05 -3.59 -8.67
C ILE A 79 -3.88 -3.87 -9.62
N ILE A 80 -3.98 -4.96 -10.36
CA ILE A 80 -2.92 -5.41 -11.28
C ILE A 80 -3.49 -5.55 -12.67
N THR A 81 -2.97 -4.77 -13.63
CA THR A 81 -3.29 -4.92 -15.05
C THR A 81 -2.03 -4.70 -15.91
N SER A 82 -2.09 -5.14 -17.17
CA SER A 82 -1.02 -4.89 -18.14
C SER A 82 -1.00 -3.46 -18.69
N LYS A 83 -1.92 -2.59 -18.26
CA LYS A 83 -2.03 -1.22 -18.78
C LYS A 83 -1.23 -0.23 -17.95
N ALA A 84 -0.71 0.80 -18.61
CA ALA A 84 -0.12 1.94 -17.93
C ALA A 84 -1.19 2.65 -17.08
N GLN A 85 -0.77 3.41 -16.07
CA GLN A 85 -1.65 4.15 -15.14
C GLN A 85 -2.66 3.24 -14.41
N THR A 86 -2.28 1.99 -14.16
CA THR A 86 -3.07 1.07 -13.33
C THR A 86 -3.15 1.63 -11.91
N THR A 87 -2.02 1.94 -11.28
CA THR A 87 -1.97 2.65 -10.00
C THR A 87 -1.98 4.15 -10.27
N ARG A 88 -2.95 4.87 -9.72
CA ARG A 88 -3.07 6.33 -9.83
C ARG A 88 -2.84 7.05 -8.52
N HIS A 89 -3.18 6.41 -7.41
CA HIS A 89 -2.97 6.90 -6.06
C HIS A 89 -1.74 6.24 -5.44
N ARG A 90 -1.16 6.89 -4.47
CA ARG A 90 -0.24 6.23 -3.55
C ARG A 90 -1.06 5.38 -2.58
N ILE A 91 -0.76 4.08 -2.52
CA ILE A 91 -1.45 3.12 -1.66
C ILE A 91 -0.46 2.64 -0.62
N LEU A 92 -0.82 2.78 0.65
CA LEU A 92 -0.03 2.28 1.77
C LEU A 92 -0.52 0.88 2.17
N GLY A 93 0.40 -0.09 2.17
CA GLY A 93 0.21 -1.42 2.76
C GLY A 93 1.02 -1.53 4.03
N ILE A 94 0.41 -1.99 5.11
CA ILE A 94 1.02 -2.09 6.43
C ILE A 94 1.29 -3.57 6.70
N VAL A 95 2.56 -3.94 6.85
CA VAL A 95 2.98 -5.29 7.19
C VAL A 95 3.55 -5.30 8.58
N ASN A 96 2.95 -6.11 9.45
CA ASN A 96 3.30 -6.21 10.85
C ASN A 96 3.97 -7.55 11.17
N GLY A 97 5.08 -7.50 11.92
CA GLY A 97 5.67 -8.61 12.61
C GLY A 97 5.73 -8.37 14.11
N ASP A 98 6.28 -9.31 14.86
CA ASP A 98 6.40 -9.17 16.31
C ASP A 98 7.28 -7.96 16.69
N ASP A 99 8.40 -7.80 15.99
CA ASP A 99 9.45 -6.82 16.23
C ASP A 99 9.61 -5.76 15.12
N PHE A 100 8.70 -5.74 14.12
CA PHE A 100 8.74 -4.73 13.06
C PHE A 100 7.36 -4.29 12.58
N GLN A 101 7.34 -3.12 11.93
CA GLN A 101 6.25 -2.64 11.10
C GLN A 101 6.81 -2.01 9.82
N MET A 102 6.46 -2.57 8.66
CA MET A 102 6.87 -2.09 7.36
C MET A 102 5.70 -1.36 6.68
N LEU A 103 5.92 -0.11 6.29
CA LEU A 103 4.94 0.74 5.61
C LEU A 103 5.27 0.78 4.13
N LEU A 104 4.69 -0.16 3.36
CA LEU A 104 4.93 -0.29 1.93
C LEU A 104 4.09 0.71 1.14
N SER A 105 4.70 1.53 0.30
CA SER A 105 3.99 2.42 -0.61
C SER A 105 4.06 1.93 -2.05
N ASP A 106 2.92 1.50 -2.62
CA ASP A 106 2.79 1.36 -4.08
C ASP A 106 2.53 2.74 -4.69
N THR A 107 3.33 3.09 -5.69
CA THR A 107 3.25 4.39 -6.35
C THR A 107 2.85 4.26 -7.81
N PRO A 108 2.26 5.31 -8.41
CA PRO A 108 2.12 5.38 -9.86
C PRO A 108 3.46 5.11 -10.56
N GLY A 109 3.40 4.55 -11.75
CA GLY A 109 4.59 4.40 -12.58
C GLY A 109 5.12 5.77 -13.01
N ILE A 110 6.44 5.93 -13.05
CA ILE A 110 7.10 7.16 -13.48
C ILE A 110 6.82 7.39 -14.96
N ILE A 111 6.17 8.51 -15.29
CA ILE A 111 5.80 8.90 -16.65
C ILE A 111 6.11 10.39 -16.87
N LYS A 112 6.24 10.79 -18.11
CA LYS A 112 6.25 12.22 -18.46
C LYS A 112 4.81 12.72 -18.51
N PRO A 113 4.38 13.64 -17.62
CA PRO A 113 2.99 14.07 -17.53
C PRO A 113 2.57 14.88 -18.75
N ALA A 114 1.35 14.67 -19.23
CA ALA A 114 0.76 15.39 -20.37
C ALA A 114 -0.50 16.20 -19.97
N TYR A 115 -1.06 15.96 -18.77
CA TYR A 115 -2.23 16.65 -18.23
C TYR A 115 -2.24 16.57 -16.69
N GLN A 116 -3.04 17.42 -16.02
CA GLN A 116 -3.00 17.64 -14.58
C GLN A 116 -3.12 16.35 -13.73
N LEU A 117 -4.00 15.42 -14.08
CA LEU A 117 -4.09 14.15 -13.35
C LEU A 117 -2.73 13.42 -13.32
N GLN A 118 -1.99 13.42 -14.44
CA GLN A 118 -0.67 12.79 -14.47
C GLN A 118 0.37 13.59 -13.66
N GLU A 119 0.25 14.91 -13.59
CA GLU A 119 1.08 15.74 -12.70
C GLU A 119 0.84 15.37 -11.25
N SER A 120 -0.43 15.27 -10.83
CA SER A 120 -0.79 14.80 -9.47
C SER A 120 -0.27 13.39 -9.19
N MET A 121 -0.31 12.47 -10.17
CA MET A 121 0.30 11.14 -10.02
C MET A 121 1.81 11.24 -9.79
N MET A 122 2.52 12.15 -10.47
CA MET A 122 3.96 12.36 -10.26
C MET A 122 4.26 13.02 -8.92
N ASP A 123 3.35 13.82 -8.37
CA ASP A 123 3.49 14.37 -7.02
C ASP A 123 3.43 13.28 -5.94
N PHE A 124 2.60 12.26 -6.10
CA PHE A 124 2.66 11.06 -5.24
C PHE A 124 4.00 10.33 -5.33
N VAL A 125 4.60 10.23 -6.52
CA VAL A 125 5.95 9.65 -6.66
C VAL A 125 7.00 10.50 -5.96
N LYS A 126 6.93 11.85 -6.09
CA LYS A 126 7.85 12.76 -5.40
C LYS A 126 7.74 12.63 -3.90
N SER A 127 6.52 12.63 -3.34
CA SER A 127 6.32 12.47 -1.90
C SER A 127 6.86 11.15 -1.38
N ALA A 128 6.78 10.08 -2.18
CA ALA A 128 7.36 8.79 -1.84
C ALA A 128 8.90 8.79 -1.78
N PHE A 129 9.57 9.69 -2.48
CA PHE A 129 11.02 9.88 -2.30
C PHE A 129 11.34 10.64 -1.01
N ASP A 130 10.49 11.58 -0.62
CA ASP A 130 10.78 12.51 0.47
C ASP A 130 10.62 11.85 1.85
N ASP A 131 9.76 10.85 1.97
CA ASP A 131 9.46 10.15 3.24
C ASP A 131 10.00 8.71 3.32
N ALA A 132 10.78 8.23 2.34
CA ALA A 132 11.31 6.88 2.33
C ALA A 132 12.44 6.66 3.35
N ASP A 133 12.38 5.58 4.11
CA ASP A 133 13.51 5.03 4.87
C ASP A 133 14.31 4.02 4.03
N VAL A 134 13.61 3.28 3.15
CA VAL A 134 14.18 2.35 2.18
C VAL A 134 13.49 2.55 0.83
N LEU A 135 14.26 2.60 -0.25
CA LEU A 135 13.75 2.75 -1.60
C LEU A 135 13.88 1.44 -2.37
N LEU A 136 12.75 0.91 -2.86
CA LEU A 136 12.72 -0.21 -3.79
C LEU A 136 12.60 0.31 -5.21
N TYR A 137 13.69 0.28 -5.96
CA TYR A 137 13.68 0.64 -7.37
C TYR A 137 13.48 -0.62 -8.23
N ILE A 138 12.29 -0.76 -8.83
CA ILE A 138 11.95 -1.94 -9.63
C ILE A 138 12.12 -1.64 -11.11
N VAL A 139 12.83 -2.54 -11.79
CA VAL A 139 13.02 -2.54 -13.23
C VAL A 139 12.56 -3.90 -13.81
N GLU A 140 12.06 -3.92 -15.04
CA GLU A 140 11.78 -5.17 -15.76
C GLU A 140 13.07 -5.71 -16.37
N LEU A 141 13.23 -7.04 -16.41
CA LEU A 141 14.36 -7.67 -17.10
C LEU A 141 14.45 -7.17 -18.54
N GLY A 142 15.66 -6.74 -18.94
CA GLY A 142 15.92 -6.12 -20.24
C GLY A 142 15.62 -4.62 -20.34
N GLU A 143 15.06 -4.01 -19.29
CA GLU A 143 14.91 -2.55 -19.21
C GLU A 143 16.28 -1.88 -19.07
N LYS A 144 16.48 -0.78 -19.81
CA LYS A 144 17.78 -0.13 -19.87
C LYS A 144 17.84 1.24 -19.20
N GLU A 145 16.68 1.86 -18.96
CA GLU A 145 16.63 3.24 -18.45
C GLU A 145 15.32 3.55 -17.71
N LEU A 146 15.37 4.49 -16.79
CA LEU A 146 14.20 5.15 -16.24
C LEU A 146 13.77 6.28 -17.19
N LYS A 147 12.47 6.39 -17.47
CA LYS A 147 11.92 7.37 -18.43
C LYS A 147 12.10 8.83 -18.05
N ASP A 148 12.44 9.10 -16.80
CA ASP A 148 12.59 10.45 -16.27
C ASP A 148 13.96 10.59 -15.61
N GLU A 149 14.83 11.44 -16.19
CA GLU A 149 16.20 11.67 -15.74
C GLU A 149 16.27 12.33 -14.36
N ALA A 150 15.29 13.19 -14.02
CA ALA A 150 15.28 13.86 -12.72
C ALA A 150 15.02 12.86 -11.59
N PHE A 151 14.09 11.93 -11.77
CA PHE A 151 13.88 10.83 -10.84
C PHE A 151 15.07 9.89 -10.80
N PHE A 152 15.67 9.57 -11.94
CA PHE A 152 16.86 8.73 -11.98
C PHE A 152 18.03 9.34 -11.20
N SER A 153 18.26 10.64 -11.37
CA SER A 153 19.27 11.37 -10.59
C SER A 153 19.01 11.34 -9.09
N LYS A 154 17.73 11.40 -8.65
CA LYS A 154 17.38 11.24 -7.22
C LYS A 154 17.74 9.84 -6.68
N ILE A 155 17.53 8.78 -7.48
CA ILE A 155 17.87 7.41 -7.09
C ILE A 155 19.39 7.25 -6.96
N THR A 156 20.15 7.68 -7.98
CA THR A 156 21.62 7.53 -8.00
C THR A 156 22.34 8.34 -6.92
N ASN A 157 21.75 9.48 -6.52
CA ASN A 157 22.28 10.33 -5.46
C ASN A 157 21.59 10.13 -4.10
N SER A 158 20.81 9.05 -3.96
CA SER A 158 20.08 8.75 -2.72
C SER A 158 21.04 8.55 -1.55
N LYS A 159 20.67 9.14 -0.39
CA LYS A 159 21.36 8.93 0.89
C LYS A 159 20.75 7.78 1.70
N ILE A 160 19.53 7.37 1.37
CA ILE A 160 18.87 6.22 1.97
C ILE A 160 19.23 4.93 1.22
N PRO A 161 19.11 3.76 1.84
CA PRO A 161 19.31 2.47 1.18
C PRO A 161 18.43 2.31 -0.06
N VAL A 162 19.02 1.88 -1.15
CA VAL A 162 18.34 1.57 -2.42
C VAL A 162 18.50 0.08 -2.71
N LEU A 163 17.38 -0.64 -2.79
CA LEU A 163 17.33 -2.00 -3.30
C LEU A 163 16.80 -1.95 -4.74
N LEU A 164 17.67 -2.33 -5.70
CA LEU A 164 17.29 -2.40 -7.11
C LEU A 164 16.83 -3.83 -7.42
N LEU A 165 15.58 -3.96 -7.84
CA LEU A 165 14.93 -5.24 -8.07
C LEU A 165 14.74 -5.45 -9.56
N ILE A 166 15.52 -6.37 -10.16
CA ILE A 166 15.30 -6.82 -11.54
C ILE A 166 14.19 -7.86 -11.51
N ASN A 167 12.98 -7.42 -11.92
CA ASN A 167 11.79 -8.23 -11.86
C ASN A 167 11.47 -8.91 -13.19
N LYS A 168 10.58 -9.90 -13.13
CA LYS A 168 10.11 -10.73 -14.26
C LYS A 168 11.23 -11.58 -14.88
N ILE A 169 12.14 -12.08 -14.05
CA ILE A 169 13.20 -12.98 -14.50
C ILE A 169 12.65 -14.31 -15.07
N ASP A 170 11.41 -14.65 -14.76
CA ASP A 170 10.64 -15.75 -15.36
C ASP A 170 10.47 -15.64 -16.88
N LYS A 171 10.67 -14.45 -17.45
CA LYS A 171 10.54 -14.18 -18.89
C LYS A 171 11.85 -14.20 -19.67
N GLY A 172 12.97 -14.37 -19.03
CA GLY A 172 14.28 -14.34 -19.64
C GLY A 172 15.16 -15.55 -19.31
N ASP A 173 16.40 -15.45 -19.72
CA ASP A 173 17.44 -16.45 -19.49
C ASP A 173 18.57 -15.90 -18.60
N GLU A 174 19.51 -16.77 -18.24
CA GLU A 174 20.67 -16.43 -17.40
C GLU A 174 21.55 -15.33 -18.03
N THR A 175 21.65 -15.32 -19.37
CA THR A 175 22.48 -14.34 -20.10
C THR A 175 21.88 -12.95 -19.99
N SER A 176 20.59 -12.80 -20.28
CA SER A 176 19.86 -11.54 -20.17
C SER A 176 19.83 -11.01 -18.74
N LEU A 177 19.78 -11.90 -17.74
CA LEU A 177 19.87 -11.51 -16.33
C LEU A 177 21.27 -10.96 -15.99
N LYS A 178 22.34 -11.64 -16.39
CA LYS A 178 23.72 -11.17 -16.16
C LYS A 178 23.98 -9.82 -16.82
N GLU A 179 23.52 -9.64 -18.06
CA GLU A 179 23.62 -8.35 -18.77
C GLU A 179 22.87 -7.23 -18.02
N SER A 180 21.65 -7.51 -17.57
CA SER A 180 20.86 -6.54 -16.80
C SER A 180 21.51 -6.20 -15.46
N MET A 181 22.04 -7.19 -14.74
CA MET A 181 22.75 -6.95 -13.46
C MET A 181 23.99 -6.08 -13.67
N THR A 182 24.80 -6.37 -14.69
CA THR A 182 25.99 -5.57 -15.01
C THR A 182 25.61 -4.14 -15.36
N LEU A 183 24.62 -3.95 -16.24
CA LEU A 183 24.13 -2.63 -16.65
C LEU A 183 23.68 -1.79 -15.45
N TRP A 184 22.88 -2.38 -14.56
CA TRP A 184 22.32 -1.64 -13.43
C TRP A 184 23.34 -1.42 -12.32
N GLN A 185 24.32 -2.31 -12.14
CA GLN A 185 25.44 -2.10 -11.23
C GLN A 185 26.31 -0.90 -11.65
N GLU A 186 26.52 -0.72 -12.95
CA GLU A 186 27.23 0.46 -13.49
C GLU A 186 26.41 1.76 -13.32
N LYS A 187 25.09 1.69 -13.57
CA LYS A 187 24.20 2.86 -13.54
C LYS A 187 23.81 3.33 -12.14
N VAL A 188 23.68 2.40 -11.18
CA VAL A 188 23.26 2.68 -9.80
C VAL A 188 24.22 1.94 -8.84
N PRO A 189 25.49 2.36 -8.76
CA PRO A 189 26.51 1.64 -8.00
C PRO A 189 26.28 1.59 -6.50
N ASN A 190 25.44 2.47 -5.96
CA ASN A 190 25.06 2.52 -4.56
C ASN A 190 23.88 1.60 -4.21
N ALA A 191 23.27 0.90 -5.17
CA ALA A 191 22.15 0.01 -4.92
C ALA A 191 22.60 -1.44 -4.68
N GLU A 192 21.91 -2.15 -3.80
CA GLU A 192 21.96 -3.60 -3.72
C GLU A 192 21.01 -4.20 -4.76
N ILE A 193 21.51 -5.10 -5.62
CA ILE A 193 20.74 -5.65 -6.73
C ILE A 193 20.20 -7.04 -6.39
N PHE A 194 18.89 -7.23 -6.59
CA PHE A 194 18.20 -8.50 -6.44
C PHE A 194 17.50 -8.90 -7.73
N ALA A 195 17.56 -10.18 -8.06
CA ALA A 195 16.83 -10.78 -9.16
C ALA A 195 15.56 -11.45 -8.63
N ILE A 196 14.38 -11.02 -9.09
CA ILE A 196 13.10 -11.50 -8.57
C ILE A 196 12.10 -11.83 -9.67
N SER A 197 11.15 -12.70 -9.36
CA SER A 197 9.85 -12.77 -10.02
C SER A 197 8.75 -12.55 -8.99
N ALA A 198 8.18 -11.34 -8.97
CA ALA A 198 7.09 -11.03 -8.06
C ALA A 198 5.82 -11.87 -8.36
N LEU A 199 5.65 -12.32 -9.61
CA LEU A 199 4.54 -13.18 -10.03
C LEU A 199 4.69 -14.60 -9.48
N GLU A 200 5.90 -15.17 -9.60
CA GLU A 200 6.21 -16.54 -9.17
C GLU A 200 6.72 -16.61 -7.71
N ASN A 201 6.71 -15.48 -7.02
CA ASN A 201 7.20 -15.33 -5.64
C ASN A 201 8.66 -15.79 -5.44
N PHE A 202 9.50 -15.68 -6.49
CA PHE A 202 10.92 -16.04 -6.44
C PHE A 202 11.76 -14.83 -6.02
N GLY A 203 12.70 -15.04 -5.08
CA GLY A 203 13.59 -13.97 -4.55
C GLY A 203 12.90 -12.93 -3.66
N VAL A 204 11.56 -13.03 -3.49
CA VAL A 204 10.76 -12.04 -2.75
C VAL A 204 11.04 -12.12 -1.24
N SER A 205 11.24 -13.32 -0.70
CA SER A 205 11.55 -13.54 0.73
C SER A 205 12.91 -12.98 1.14
N GLU A 206 13.90 -13.02 0.26
CA GLU A 206 15.24 -12.47 0.49
C GLU A 206 15.20 -10.94 0.55
N VAL A 207 14.48 -10.33 -0.40
CA VAL A 207 14.24 -8.87 -0.39
C VAL A 207 13.49 -8.46 0.88
N PHE A 208 12.45 -9.20 1.26
CA PHE A 208 11.67 -8.91 2.46
C PHE A 208 12.53 -8.89 3.74
N LYS A 209 13.38 -9.92 3.92
CA LYS A 209 14.32 -9.98 5.05
C LYS A 209 15.30 -8.80 5.01
N ARG A 210 15.84 -8.49 3.83
CA ARG A 210 16.79 -7.39 3.68
C ARG A 210 16.16 -6.04 4.02
N ILE A 211 14.90 -5.83 3.66
CA ILE A 211 14.16 -4.62 4.06
C ILE A 211 14.08 -4.52 5.59
N ILE A 212 13.70 -5.59 6.31
CA ILE A 212 13.63 -5.59 7.78
C ILE A 212 14.98 -5.22 8.39
N ASP A 213 16.10 -5.73 7.84
CA ASP A 213 17.43 -5.39 8.32
C ASP A 213 17.72 -3.90 8.23
N LEU A 214 17.24 -3.27 7.16
CA LEU A 214 17.47 -1.85 6.84
C LEU A 214 16.52 -0.88 7.56
N LEU A 215 15.38 -1.37 8.08
CA LEU A 215 14.42 -0.51 8.79
C LEU A 215 15.06 0.16 10.01
N PRO A 216 14.78 1.44 10.26
CA PRO A 216 15.26 2.14 11.45
C PRO A 216 14.58 1.63 12.72
N GLN A 217 15.23 1.81 13.86
CA GLN A 217 14.61 1.58 15.16
C GLN A 217 13.55 2.66 15.41
N SER A 218 12.30 2.24 15.51
CA SER A 218 11.15 3.11 15.71
C SER A 218 10.00 2.32 16.32
N PRO A 219 9.13 2.92 17.14
CA PRO A 219 7.85 2.32 17.49
C PRO A 219 6.97 2.17 16.25
N ALA A 220 5.92 1.34 16.34
CA ALA A 220 4.94 1.20 15.28
C ALA A 220 4.21 2.53 15.03
N PHE A 221 3.99 2.87 13.76
CA PHE A 221 3.27 4.08 13.32
C PHE A 221 1.75 3.89 13.32
N TYR A 222 1.30 2.65 13.08
CA TYR A 222 -0.10 2.27 12.96
C TYR A 222 -0.45 1.11 13.89
N PRO A 223 -1.72 0.94 14.28
CA PRO A 223 -2.19 -0.26 14.96
C PRO A 223 -1.79 -1.53 14.20
N LYS A 224 -1.41 -2.60 14.94
CA LYS A 224 -0.91 -3.84 14.31
C LYS A 224 -1.97 -4.64 13.56
N ASP A 225 -3.24 -4.35 13.75
CA ASP A 225 -4.38 -4.94 13.03
C ASP A 225 -4.78 -4.16 11.78
N GLN A 226 -4.16 -2.99 11.53
CA GLN A 226 -4.42 -2.18 10.34
C GLN A 226 -3.59 -2.66 9.16
N LEU A 227 -4.23 -2.87 8.00
CA LEU A 227 -3.58 -3.35 6.77
C LEU A 227 -3.24 -2.22 5.78
N THR A 228 -3.95 -1.08 5.84
CA THR A 228 -3.81 0.02 4.88
C THR A 228 -4.35 1.33 5.43
N ASP A 229 -3.96 2.44 4.79
CA ASP A 229 -4.50 3.80 5.06
C ASP A 229 -5.78 4.11 4.28
N LYS A 230 -6.20 3.22 3.35
CA LYS A 230 -7.32 3.46 2.45
C LYS A 230 -8.65 2.97 3.04
N PRO A 231 -9.74 3.75 2.89
CA PRO A 231 -11.06 3.32 3.29
C PRO A 231 -11.63 2.27 2.32
N GLU A 232 -12.61 1.51 2.75
CA GLU A 232 -13.29 0.46 1.96
C GLU A 232 -13.82 0.96 0.61
N ARG A 233 -14.36 2.18 0.57
CA ARG A 233 -14.84 2.82 -0.66
C ARG A 233 -13.74 2.96 -1.73
N PHE A 234 -12.49 3.12 -1.33
CA PHE A 234 -11.37 3.16 -2.24
C PHE A 234 -11.22 1.83 -3.00
N PHE A 235 -11.31 0.70 -2.30
CA PHE A 235 -11.20 -0.63 -2.90
C PHE A 235 -12.38 -0.95 -3.82
N VAL A 236 -13.58 -0.45 -3.50
CA VAL A 236 -14.73 -0.53 -4.41
C VAL A 236 -14.43 0.20 -5.73
N ASN A 237 -13.95 1.45 -5.63
CA ASN A 237 -13.62 2.27 -6.79
C ASN A 237 -12.52 1.59 -7.65
N GLU A 238 -11.45 1.12 -7.02
CA GLU A 238 -10.36 0.46 -7.71
C GLU A 238 -10.78 -0.86 -8.37
N THR A 239 -11.63 -1.67 -7.72
CA THR A 239 -12.15 -2.91 -8.29
C THR A 239 -12.97 -2.64 -9.56
N ILE A 240 -13.86 -1.63 -9.54
CA ILE A 240 -14.64 -1.25 -10.74
C ILE A 240 -13.70 -0.70 -11.83
N ARG A 241 -12.72 0.13 -11.45
CA ARG A 241 -11.73 0.70 -12.37
C ARG A 241 -10.87 -0.39 -13.02
N GLU A 242 -10.48 -1.41 -12.28
CA GLU A 242 -9.77 -2.57 -12.82
C GLU A 242 -10.56 -3.27 -13.94
N LYS A 243 -11.86 -3.55 -13.74
CA LYS A 243 -12.68 -4.17 -14.78
C LYS A 243 -12.77 -3.28 -16.02
N ILE A 244 -12.86 -1.97 -15.85
CA ILE A 244 -12.81 -1.03 -16.96
C ILE A 244 -11.44 -1.09 -17.67
N LEU A 245 -10.35 -1.11 -16.91
CA LEU A 245 -9.01 -1.30 -17.48
C LEU A 245 -8.89 -2.60 -18.26
N MET A 246 -9.47 -3.69 -17.80
CA MET A 246 -9.40 -5.00 -18.47
C MET A 246 -10.23 -5.04 -19.76
N HIS A 247 -11.46 -4.54 -19.74
CA HIS A 247 -12.44 -4.72 -20.83
C HIS A 247 -12.40 -3.65 -21.91
N TYR A 248 -11.98 -2.43 -21.60
CA TYR A 248 -11.95 -1.33 -22.58
C TYR A 248 -10.53 -1.07 -23.09
N LYS A 249 -10.44 -0.47 -24.27
CA LYS A 249 -9.18 -0.18 -24.96
C LYS A 249 -9.08 1.30 -25.30
N LYS A 250 -7.98 1.69 -25.93
CA LYS A 250 -7.64 3.07 -26.33
C LYS A 250 -7.69 4.03 -25.14
N GLU A 251 -8.38 5.17 -25.29
CA GLU A 251 -8.45 6.25 -24.29
C GLU A 251 -9.47 6.01 -23.16
N ILE A 252 -10.43 5.09 -23.35
CA ILE A 252 -11.53 4.90 -22.39
C ILE A 252 -11.03 4.60 -20.98
N PRO A 253 -10.09 3.64 -20.75
CA PRO A 253 -9.59 3.33 -19.41
C PRO A 253 -8.92 4.51 -18.70
N TYR A 254 -8.38 5.45 -19.48
CA TYR A 254 -7.63 6.60 -18.96
C TYR A 254 -8.52 7.84 -18.73
N SER A 255 -9.77 7.80 -19.21
CA SER A 255 -10.73 8.91 -19.13
C SER A 255 -11.82 8.68 -18.07
N VAL A 256 -11.76 7.58 -17.35
CA VAL A 256 -12.74 7.24 -16.31
C VAL A 256 -12.24 7.58 -14.90
N GLU A 257 -13.17 7.99 -14.05
CA GLU A 257 -13.01 8.04 -12.61
C GLU A 257 -14.21 7.38 -11.95
N ILE A 258 -14.00 6.73 -10.82
CA ILE A 258 -15.08 6.06 -10.08
C ILE A 258 -15.23 6.69 -8.72
N GLU A 259 -16.46 6.94 -8.32
CA GLU A 259 -16.79 7.44 -7.00
C GLU A 259 -17.91 6.61 -6.38
N THR A 260 -17.69 6.04 -5.22
CA THR A 260 -18.72 5.38 -4.43
C THR A 260 -19.54 6.44 -3.71
N GLU A 261 -20.76 6.69 -4.20
CA GLU A 261 -21.69 7.67 -3.60
C GLU A 261 -22.31 7.12 -2.33
N GLU A 262 -22.74 5.84 -2.34
CA GLU A 262 -23.37 5.19 -1.19
C GLU A 262 -22.64 3.88 -0.85
N PHE A 263 -22.43 3.65 0.43
CA PHE A 263 -21.87 2.43 0.99
C PHE A 263 -22.54 2.20 2.34
N PHE A 264 -23.43 1.20 2.40
CA PHE A 264 -24.16 0.81 3.59
C PHE A 264 -23.86 -0.65 3.88
N GLU A 265 -23.27 -0.89 5.02
CA GLU A 265 -22.96 -2.23 5.50
C GLU A 265 -24.01 -2.67 6.51
N ASP A 266 -24.77 -3.70 6.14
CA ASP A 266 -25.67 -4.43 7.03
C ASP A 266 -24.97 -5.72 7.49
N GLU A 267 -25.65 -6.50 8.34
CA GLU A 267 -25.12 -7.74 8.91
C GLU A 267 -24.71 -8.76 7.82
N ASP A 268 -25.57 -8.98 6.83
CA ASP A 268 -25.37 -10.00 5.78
C ASP A 268 -25.02 -9.45 4.41
N ILE A 269 -25.26 -8.17 4.14
CA ILE A 269 -25.15 -7.59 2.81
C ILE A 269 -24.58 -6.16 2.85
N ILE A 270 -23.70 -5.85 1.91
CA ILE A 270 -23.23 -4.49 1.67
C ILE A 270 -23.94 -3.92 0.44
N ARG A 271 -24.59 -2.75 0.58
CA ARG A 271 -25.21 -2.03 -0.54
C ARG A 271 -24.33 -0.89 -0.99
N ILE A 272 -23.97 -0.93 -2.27
CA ILE A 272 -23.04 0.01 -2.87
C ILE A 272 -23.68 0.65 -4.08
N ARG A 273 -23.61 1.99 -4.16
CA ARG A 273 -23.89 2.74 -5.38
C ARG A 273 -22.65 3.48 -5.82
N ALA A 274 -22.17 3.17 -7.03
CA ALA A 274 -20.98 3.75 -7.60
C ALA A 274 -21.26 4.45 -8.94
N VAL A 275 -20.69 5.64 -9.13
CA VAL A 275 -20.75 6.38 -10.39
C VAL A 275 -19.44 6.25 -11.15
N ILE A 276 -19.56 5.90 -12.43
CA ILE A 276 -18.46 5.90 -13.38
C ILE A 276 -18.50 7.22 -14.15
N MET A 277 -17.55 8.10 -13.87
CA MET A 277 -17.46 9.38 -14.55
C MET A 277 -16.60 9.28 -15.81
N VAL A 278 -17.04 9.93 -16.87
CA VAL A 278 -16.33 10.04 -18.15
C VAL A 278 -16.33 11.49 -18.62
N GLU A 279 -15.44 11.83 -19.54
CA GLU A 279 -15.33 13.23 -20.03
C GLU A 279 -16.34 13.60 -21.13
N ARG A 280 -16.83 12.61 -21.91
CA ARG A 280 -17.65 12.84 -23.12
C ARG A 280 -18.83 11.89 -23.20
N ASP A 281 -19.93 12.33 -23.85
CA ASP A 281 -21.11 11.51 -24.08
C ASP A 281 -20.82 10.25 -24.93
N SER A 282 -19.91 10.36 -25.92
CA SER A 282 -19.45 9.22 -26.69
C SER A 282 -18.81 8.12 -25.82
N GLN A 283 -18.01 8.52 -24.83
CA GLN A 283 -17.39 7.57 -23.87
C GLN A 283 -18.45 6.94 -22.96
N LYS A 284 -19.47 7.72 -22.54
CA LYS A 284 -20.61 7.20 -21.79
C LYS A 284 -21.33 6.10 -22.58
N GLY A 285 -21.60 6.31 -23.87
CA GLY A 285 -22.21 5.32 -24.74
C GLY A 285 -21.37 4.04 -24.85
N ILE A 286 -20.04 4.15 -24.94
CA ILE A 286 -19.11 3.02 -25.02
C ILE A 286 -19.11 2.23 -23.71
N ILE A 287 -19.08 2.91 -22.54
CA ILE A 287 -19.09 2.24 -21.22
C ILE A 287 -20.41 1.49 -21.01
N ILE A 288 -21.55 2.08 -21.37
CA ILE A 288 -22.86 1.44 -21.25
C ILE A 288 -22.96 0.24 -22.20
N GLY A 289 -22.52 0.41 -23.44
CA GLY A 289 -22.60 -0.60 -24.47
C GLY A 289 -24.01 -0.82 -25.01
N HIS A 290 -24.16 -1.78 -25.93
CA HIS A 290 -25.45 -2.10 -26.52
C HIS A 290 -26.42 -2.61 -25.44
N LYS A 291 -27.57 -1.97 -25.31
CA LYS A 291 -28.64 -2.27 -24.31
C LYS A 291 -28.12 -2.41 -22.87
N GLY A 292 -26.98 -1.79 -22.53
CA GLY A 292 -26.41 -1.84 -21.18
C GLY A 292 -25.62 -3.12 -20.87
N GLU A 293 -25.33 -3.97 -21.84
CA GLU A 293 -24.66 -5.27 -21.62
C GLU A 293 -23.21 -5.08 -21.11
N ALA A 294 -22.50 -4.05 -21.59
CA ALA A 294 -21.12 -3.83 -21.20
C ALA A 294 -21.00 -3.37 -19.73
N ILE A 295 -21.80 -2.38 -19.32
CA ILE A 295 -21.80 -1.95 -17.92
C ILE A 295 -22.31 -3.04 -16.97
N LYS A 296 -23.31 -3.85 -17.40
CA LYS A 296 -23.79 -4.98 -16.63
C LYS A 296 -22.68 -5.99 -16.37
N ARG A 297 -21.86 -6.31 -17.38
CA ARG A 297 -20.70 -7.19 -17.23
C ARG A 297 -19.71 -6.65 -16.20
N ILE A 298 -19.33 -5.35 -16.31
CA ILE A 298 -18.46 -4.69 -15.32
C ILE A 298 -19.05 -4.83 -13.92
N GLY A 299 -20.35 -4.53 -13.74
CA GLY A 299 -21.01 -4.64 -12.43
C GLY A 299 -20.98 -6.05 -11.86
N VAL A 300 -21.26 -7.06 -12.68
CA VAL A 300 -21.25 -8.48 -12.24
C VAL A 300 -19.85 -8.94 -11.83
N GLU A 301 -18.84 -8.63 -12.64
CA GLU A 301 -17.46 -9.03 -12.33
C GLU A 301 -16.92 -8.28 -11.10
N SER A 302 -17.16 -6.96 -11.02
CA SER A 302 -16.78 -6.17 -9.84
C SER A 302 -17.46 -6.69 -8.57
N ARG A 303 -18.76 -6.99 -8.62
CA ARG A 303 -19.49 -7.55 -7.48
C ARG A 303 -18.86 -8.84 -6.97
N LYS A 304 -18.53 -9.79 -7.86
CA LYS A 304 -17.90 -11.05 -7.46
C LYS A 304 -16.55 -10.86 -6.75
N ASP A 305 -15.73 -9.94 -7.26
CA ASP A 305 -14.45 -9.65 -6.63
C ASP A 305 -14.61 -8.93 -5.28
N LEU A 306 -15.59 -8.03 -5.17
CA LEU A 306 -15.92 -7.36 -3.91
C LEU A 306 -16.52 -8.33 -2.88
N GLU A 307 -17.39 -9.27 -3.29
CA GLU A 307 -17.91 -10.33 -2.42
C GLU A 307 -16.78 -11.18 -1.83
N LYS A 308 -15.76 -11.49 -2.67
CA LYS A 308 -14.56 -12.22 -2.22
C LYS A 308 -13.70 -11.37 -1.26
N PHE A 309 -13.57 -10.06 -1.53
CA PHE A 309 -12.75 -9.15 -0.74
C PHE A 309 -13.37 -8.87 0.64
N PHE A 310 -14.67 -8.60 0.70
CA PHE A 310 -15.36 -8.28 1.94
C PHE A 310 -15.89 -9.50 2.70
N GLY A 311 -15.93 -10.67 2.07
CA GLY A 311 -16.49 -11.89 2.67
C GLY A 311 -18.01 -11.83 2.91
N LYS A 312 -18.72 -10.88 2.30
CA LYS A 312 -20.16 -10.63 2.44
C LYS A 312 -20.84 -10.54 1.07
N GLN A 313 -22.16 -10.75 1.05
CA GLN A 313 -22.95 -10.49 -0.16
C GLN A 313 -22.91 -8.99 -0.53
N ILE A 314 -22.85 -8.69 -1.82
CA ILE A 314 -22.80 -7.32 -2.33
C ILE A 314 -23.97 -7.04 -3.25
N HIS A 315 -24.71 -5.98 -2.98
CA HIS A 315 -25.61 -5.36 -3.94
C HIS A 315 -24.92 -4.15 -4.55
N LEU A 316 -24.51 -4.26 -5.82
CA LEU A 316 -23.75 -3.21 -6.53
C LEU A 316 -24.60 -2.58 -7.63
N GLU A 317 -24.88 -1.29 -7.48
CA GLU A 317 -25.46 -0.45 -8.52
C GLU A 317 -24.37 0.41 -9.17
N THR A 318 -24.31 0.42 -10.51
CA THR A 318 -23.37 1.25 -11.27
C THR A 318 -24.12 2.06 -12.32
N TYR A 319 -23.76 3.33 -12.45
CA TYR A 319 -24.26 4.18 -13.52
C TYR A 319 -23.16 5.11 -14.06
N VAL A 320 -23.38 5.67 -15.26
CA VAL A 320 -22.37 6.48 -15.94
C VAL A 320 -22.81 7.93 -16.02
N LYS A 321 -21.93 8.83 -15.62
CA LYS A 321 -22.15 10.29 -15.63
C LYS A 321 -21.05 10.97 -16.43
N VAL A 322 -21.41 11.99 -17.20
CA VAL A 322 -20.44 12.84 -17.89
C VAL A 322 -19.98 13.94 -16.95
N ASN A 323 -18.69 14.03 -16.74
CA ASN A 323 -18.00 15.09 -16.00
C ASN A 323 -16.90 15.67 -16.90
N LYS A 324 -17.26 16.74 -17.61
CA LYS A 324 -16.40 17.33 -18.63
C LYS A 324 -15.11 17.87 -18.02
N ASN A 325 -13.99 17.53 -18.68
CA ASN A 325 -12.65 18.06 -18.34
C ASN A 325 -12.19 17.80 -16.89
N TRP A 326 -12.70 16.73 -16.25
CA TRP A 326 -12.37 16.44 -14.85
C TRP A 326 -10.88 16.20 -14.62
N ARG A 327 -10.15 15.63 -15.62
CA ARG A 327 -8.70 15.34 -15.53
C ARG A 327 -7.80 16.58 -15.47
N ASN A 328 -8.34 17.76 -15.87
CA ASN A 328 -7.64 19.05 -15.84
C ASN A 328 -8.31 20.04 -14.89
N SER A 329 -9.05 19.56 -13.89
CA SER A 329 -9.74 20.40 -12.93
C SER A 329 -9.24 20.13 -11.52
N ASP A 330 -8.46 21.06 -10.95
CA ASP A 330 -7.94 20.97 -9.57
C ASP A 330 -9.03 20.65 -8.55
N ARG A 331 -10.21 21.27 -8.71
CA ARG A 331 -11.35 21.01 -7.81
C ARG A 331 -11.80 19.54 -7.86
N GLN A 332 -11.86 18.96 -9.06
CA GLN A 332 -12.27 17.57 -9.23
C GLN A 332 -11.17 16.62 -8.76
N LEU A 333 -9.92 16.92 -9.10
CA LEU A 333 -8.76 16.11 -8.68
C LEU A 333 -8.64 16.06 -7.16
N ARG A 334 -8.82 17.21 -6.47
CA ARG A 334 -8.88 17.23 -4.98
C ARG A 334 -10.04 16.39 -4.43
N ARG A 335 -11.23 16.50 -5.03
CA ARG A 335 -12.39 15.70 -4.62
C ARG A 335 -12.13 14.20 -4.73
N PHE A 336 -11.39 13.78 -5.75
CA PHE A 336 -11.03 12.37 -5.98
C PHE A 336 -9.77 11.93 -5.22
N GLY A 337 -9.17 12.80 -4.41
CA GLY A 337 -8.01 12.49 -3.59
C GLY A 337 -6.67 12.48 -4.32
N TYR A 338 -6.57 13.16 -5.48
CA TYR A 338 -5.31 13.25 -6.23
C TYR A 338 -4.37 14.36 -5.74
N ASN A 339 -4.88 15.37 -5.06
CA ASN A 339 -4.08 16.45 -4.49
C ASN A 339 -4.32 16.42 -2.98
N GLY A 340 -3.38 15.87 -2.23
CA GLY A 340 -3.34 15.89 -0.77
C GLY A 340 -2.73 17.17 -0.25
#